data_ff99df3647f4debdc6b5399d479477ef
#
_entry.id   ff99df3647f4debdc6b5399d479477ef
#
_cell.length_a   1.000
_cell.length_b   1.000
_cell.length_c   1.000
_cell.angle_alpha   90.00
_cell.angle_beta   90.00
_cell.angle_gamma   90.00
#
_symmetry.space_group_name_H-M   'P 1'
#
loop_
_entity.id
_entity.type
_entity.pdbx_description
1 polymer ?
#
loop_
_entity_poly.entity_id
_entity_poly.type
_entity_poly.pdbx_seq_one_letter_code
_entity_poly.pdbx_strand_id
1 'polypeptide(L)'
;MSPRDIYKPILDSLSTAIILVDTDLLLCHMNPAAEALLAMSCESNTGEPITYFFYESDETDRQLKLAAAQANHYTKRHAEWRLLSGGNITVDYTVTPFGDHDGLIIEIQPIDRLLRISREEMLTTSHETTRNLVRGMAHEIKNPLGGIRGAAQLLARELPNAGLTEYTNIIIDEADRLRNLVDRMLGPNQLPKWQSLNIHEAIERVANIIKAESSDAIKIVRDYDPSIPAMQGDKEMLIQALLNIVRNAMQALLEANVVNGVIQLRTRIQRQFTIGRKHHPLICRVDIIDNGPGIPSDIIENIFYPMISGRAEGTGLGLTISQHLIHQHNGLIECQSEPGKTRFTLYLPMEAQHAEV
;
A
#
# COMPACT_ATOMS: atom_id res chain seq x y z
N MET A 1 40.71 -18.09 -20.94
CA MET A 1 40.07 -16.81 -20.59
C MET A 1 41.11 -15.95 -19.89
N SER A 2 41.39 -14.78 -20.41
CA SER A 2 42.23 -13.80 -19.70
C SER A 2 41.56 -13.39 -18.38
N PRO A 3 42.34 -13.11 -17.30
CA PRO A 3 41.75 -12.58 -16.07
C PRO A 3 40.84 -11.36 -16.33
N ARG A 4 41.12 -10.54 -17.32
CA ARG A 4 40.29 -9.39 -17.73
C ARG A 4 38.91 -9.77 -18.26
N ASP A 5 38.76 -10.98 -18.84
CA ASP A 5 37.48 -11.44 -19.39
C ASP A 5 36.51 -11.98 -18.31
N ILE A 6 36.96 -12.16 -17.06
CA ILE A 6 36.18 -12.72 -15.97
C ILE A 6 35.46 -11.63 -15.17
N TYR A 7 36.03 -10.42 -15.08
CA TYR A 7 35.47 -9.37 -14.22
C TYR A 7 34.11 -8.84 -14.70
N LYS A 8 33.93 -8.67 -16.01
CA LYS A 8 32.67 -8.19 -16.58
C LYS A 8 31.52 -9.16 -16.28
N PRO A 9 31.59 -10.48 -16.55
CA PRO A 9 30.54 -11.41 -16.17
C PRO A 9 30.23 -11.45 -14.67
N ILE A 10 31.24 -11.23 -13.82
CA ILE A 10 31.03 -11.15 -12.36
C ILE A 10 30.21 -9.92 -12.03
N LEU A 11 30.59 -8.74 -12.51
CA LEU A 11 29.85 -7.50 -12.28
C LEU A 11 28.42 -7.57 -12.83
N ASP A 12 28.26 -8.17 -14.00
CA ASP A 12 26.95 -8.33 -14.65
C ASP A 12 26.03 -9.33 -13.91
N SER A 13 26.59 -10.25 -13.13
CA SER A 13 25.81 -11.21 -12.34
C SER A 13 25.46 -10.72 -10.93
N LEU A 14 26.01 -9.59 -10.49
CA LEU A 14 25.70 -9.03 -9.18
C LEU A 14 24.31 -8.41 -9.15
N SER A 15 23.57 -8.67 -8.07
CA SER A 15 22.27 -8.07 -7.81
C SER A 15 22.35 -6.66 -7.22
N THR A 16 23.54 -6.28 -6.71
CA THR A 16 23.82 -4.91 -6.25
C THR A 16 24.02 -4.00 -7.45
N ALA A 17 23.37 -2.85 -7.46
CA ALA A 17 23.56 -1.86 -8.51
C ALA A 17 24.95 -1.20 -8.35
N ILE A 18 25.75 -1.24 -9.41
CA ILE A 18 27.13 -0.71 -9.41
C ILE A 18 27.25 0.27 -10.57
N ILE A 19 27.75 1.47 -10.24
CA ILE A 19 28.10 2.53 -11.20
C ILE A 19 29.58 2.82 -11.05
N LEU A 20 30.26 2.94 -12.18
CA LEU A 20 31.64 3.40 -12.27
C LEU A 20 31.67 4.77 -12.95
N VAL A 21 32.27 5.75 -12.30
CA VAL A 21 32.48 7.09 -12.84
C VAL A 21 33.95 7.44 -12.83
N ASP A 22 34.38 8.30 -13.73
CA ASP A 22 35.75 8.86 -13.77
C ASP A 22 35.94 9.98 -12.72
N THR A 23 37.09 10.64 -12.77
CA THR A 23 37.45 11.75 -11.87
C THR A 23 36.59 12.99 -12.06
N ASP A 24 36.02 13.17 -13.25
CA ASP A 24 35.10 14.26 -13.59
C ASP A 24 33.64 13.91 -13.30
N LEU A 25 33.40 12.75 -12.64
CA LEU A 25 32.08 12.17 -12.34
C LEU A 25 31.24 11.83 -13.57
N LEU A 26 31.91 11.53 -14.70
CA LEU A 26 31.25 11.07 -15.90
C LEU A 26 31.07 9.55 -15.85
N LEU A 27 29.95 9.07 -16.32
CA LEU A 27 29.63 7.64 -16.36
C LEU A 27 30.60 6.87 -17.24
N CYS A 28 31.30 5.88 -16.66
CA CYS A 28 32.15 4.94 -17.39
C CYS A 28 31.44 3.60 -17.61
N HIS A 29 30.71 3.10 -16.60
CA HIS A 29 30.04 1.81 -16.68
C HIS A 29 28.91 1.70 -15.68
N MET A 30 27.87 0.95 -16.05
CA MET A 30 26.82 0.45 -15.16
C MET A 30 26.61 -1.04 -15.37
N ASN A 31 26.41 -1.77 -14.28
CA ASN A 31 25.99 -3.18 -14.40
C ASN A 31 24.47 -3.27 -14.66
N PRO A 32 23.95 -4.45 -15.08
CA PRO A 32 22.52 -4.63 -15.35
C PRO A 32 21.59 -4.28 -14.19
N ALA A 33 22.05 -4.46 -12.95
CA ALA A 33 21.29 -4.08 -11.76
C ALA A 33 21.13 -2.55 -11.64
N ALA A 34 22.17 -1.77 -11.96
CA ALA A 34 22.13 -0.31 -11.99
C ALA A 34 21.27 0.20 -13.16
N GLU A 35 21.40 -0.42 -14.35
CA GLU A 35 20.53 -0.09 -15.50
C GLU A 35 19.04 -0.29 -15.18
N ALA A 36 18.71 -1.40 -14.52
CA ALA A 36 17.34 -1.69 -14.10
C ALA A 36 16.83 -0.71 -13.02
N LEU A 37 17.70 -0.33 -12.05
CA LEU A 37 17.37 0.61 -10.99
C LEU A 37 17.08 2.01 -11.52
N LEU A 38 17.93 2.50 -12.43
CA LEU A 38 17.81 3.84 -13.01
C LEU A 38 16.87 3.88 -14.23
N ALA A 39 16.43 2.72 -14.73
CA ALA A 39 15.65 2.55 -15.95
C ALA A 39 16.33 3.16 -17.19
N MET A 40 17.65 3.01 -17.30
CA MET A 40 18.49 3.57 -18.35
C MET A 40 19.55 2.57 -18.81
N SER A 41 19.99 2.68 -20.07
CA SER A 41 21.06 1.84 -20.64
C SER A 41 22.42 2.50 -20.47
N CYS A 42 23.42 1.75 -20.07
CA CYS A 42 24.81 2.18 -19.97
C CYS A 42 25.36 2.66 -21.33
N GLU A 43 25.13 1.88 -22.39
CA GLU A 43 25.64 2.18 -23.72
C GLU A 43 25.21 3.55 -24.27
N SER A 44 23.97 3.95 -23.99
CA SER A 44 23.40 5.21 -24.47
C SER A 44 23.81 6.42 -23.64
N ASN A 45 24.33 6.22 -22.44
CA ASN A 45 24.57 7.29 -21.47
C ASN A 45 26.02 7.35 -20.97
N THR A 46 26.94 6.57 -21.54
CA THR A 46 28.37 6.65 -21.20
C THR A 46 28.92 8.03 -21.52
N GLY A 47 29.63 8.64 -20.57
CA GLY A 47 30.18 10.00 -20.67
C GLY A 47 29.24 11.09 -20.15
N GLU A 48 28.00 10.77 -19.77
CA GLU A 48 27.10 11.74 -19.11
C GLU A 48 27.47 11.90 -17.62
N PRO A 49 27.28 13.09 -17.03
CA PRO A 49 27.53 13.32 -15.61
C PRO A 49 26.62 12.46 -14.73
N ILE A 50 27.12 11.97 -13.61
CA ILE A 50 26.34 11.14 -12.68
C ILE A 50 25.07 11.86 -12.18
N THR A 51 25.11 13.17 -12.04
CA THR A 51 23.98 14.03 -11.64
C THR A 51 22.87 14.08 -12.67
N TYR A 52 23.11 13.59 -13.89
CA TYR A 52 22.08 13.43 -14.93
C TYR A 52 21.10 12.29 -14.60
N PHE A 53 21.57 11.27 -13.88
CA PHE A 53 20.77 10.07 -13.63
C PHE A 53 19.88 10.21 -12.38
N PHE A 54 20.35 10.90 -11.38
CA PHE A 54 19.61 11.16 -10.15
C PHE A 54 20.03 12.51 -9.54
N TYR A 55 19.10 13.11 -8.82
CA TYR A 55 19.35 14.30 -8.00
C TYR A 55 19.02 13.98 -6.54
N GLU A 56 19.92 14.29 -5.64
CA GLU A 56 19.73 14.18 -4.20
C GLU A 56 19.81 15.58 -3.54
N SER A 57 20.99 16.21 -3.61
CA SER A 57 21.23 17.56 -3.10
C SER A 57 22.53 18.12 -3.68
N ASP A 58 22.72 19.44 -3.63
CA ASP A 58 23.96 20.10 -4.04
C ASP A 58 25.15 19.69 -3.17
N GLU A 59 24.91 19.28 -1.90
CA GLU A 59 25.92 18.78 -0.99
C GLU A 59 26.48 17.42 -1.45
N THR A 60 25.64 16.56 -2.04
CA THR A 60 26.06 15.25 -2.57
C THR A 60 27.05 15.40 -3.72
N ASP A 61 26.81 16.34 -4.62
CA ASP A 61 27.73 16.61 -5.73
C ASP A 61 29.11 17.06 -5.23
N ARG A 62 29.14 17.90 -4.19
CA ARG A 62 30.39 18.29 -3.51
C ARG A 62 31.11 17.12 -2.86
N GLN A 63 30.36 16.24 -2.19
CA GLN A 63 30.93 15.06 -1.51
C GLN A 63 31.52 14.08 -2.53
N LEU A 64 30.86 13.84 -3.65
CA LEU A 64 31.37 12.99 -4.74
C LEU A 64 32.68 13.56 -5.31
N LYS A 65 32.74 14.88 -5.60
CA LYS A 65 33.95 15.54 -6.06
C LYS A 65 35.10 15.47 -5.05
N LEU A 66 34.78 15.65 -3.78
CA LEU A 66 35.79 15.50 -2.71
C LEU A 66 36.29 14.05 -2.60
N ALA A 67 35.40 13.06 -2.72
CA ALA A 67 35.78 11.65 -2.69
C ALA A 67 36.71 11.29 -3.86
N ALA A 68 36.43 11.80 -5.06
CA ALA A 68 37.30 11.62 -6.23
C ALA A 68 38.68 12.27 -6.03
N ALA A 69 38.71 13.51 -5.49
CA ALA A 69 39.95 14.26 -5.29
C ALA A 69 40.84 13.73 -4.17
N GLN A 70 40.26 13.22 -3.07
CA GLN A 70 40.94 12.85 -1.84
C GLN A 70 41.05 11.34 -1.62
N ALA A 71 40.57 10.51 -2.55
CA ALA A 71 40.49 9.07 -2.43
C ALA A 71 39.79 8.57 -1.13
N ASN A 72 38.78 9.31 -0.67
CA ASN A 72 38.03 8.99 0.53
C ASN A 72 36.82 8.12 0.16
N HIS A 73 36.61 7.05 0.93
CA HIS A 73 35.38 6.29 0.85
C HIS A 73 34.35 6.81 1.85
N TYR A 74 33.09 6.76 1.50
CA TYR A 74 32.00 7.04 2.43
C TYR A 74 30.75 6.25 2.10
N THR A 75 29.90 6.05 3.10
CA THR A 75 28.59 5.44 2.95
C THR A 75 27.54 6.43 3.39
N LYS A 76 26.52 6.63 2.57
CA LYS A 76 25.33 7.41 2.91
C LYS A 76 24.12 6.48 3.00
N ARG A 77 23.40 6.61 4.10
CA ARG A 77 22.22 5.79 4.38
C ARG A 77 20.96 6.61 4.24
N HIS A 78 19.86 5.97 3.78
CA HIS A 78 18.56 6.58 3.61
C HIS A 78 18.59 7.83 2.71
N ALA A 79 19.37 7.78 1.64
CA ALA A 79 19.44 8.85 0.67
C ALA A 79 18.21 8.82 -0.24
N GLU A 80 17.53 9.95 -0.37
CA GLU A 80 16.37 10.08 -1.26
C GLU A 80 16.82 10.60 -2.62
N TRP A 81 16.74 9.75 -3.64
CA TRP A 81 17.10 10.10 -4.99
C TRP A 81 15.87 10.35 -5.84
N ARG A 82 15.85 11.50 -6.50
CA ARG A 82 14.88 11.79 -7.57
C ARG A 82 15.47 11.34 -8.89
N LEU A 83 14.86 10.34 -9.52
CA LEU A 83 15.34 9.80 -10.80
C LEU A 83 14.87 10.65 -11.98
N LEU A 84 15.71 10.74 -13.02
CA LEU A 84 15.33 11.38 -14.29
C LEU A 84 14.15 10.67 -14.97
N SER A 85 14.06 9.35 -14.84
CA SER A 85 12.94 8.54 -15.34
C SER A 85 11.58 8.84 -14.67
N GLY A 86 11.58 9.69 -13.64
CA GLY A 86 10.44 10.04 -12.82
C GLY A 86 10.26 9.07 -11.65
N GLY A 87 10.04 9.62 -10.46
CA GLY A 87 9.90 8.88 -9.21
C GLY A 87 11.04 9.16 -8.23
N ASN A 88 10.75 8.90 -6.95
CA ASN A 88 11.75 8.98 -5.87
C ASN A 88 12.05 7.55 -5.41
N ILE A 89 13.30 7.30 -5.09
CA ILE A 89 13.76 6.05 -4.48
C ILE A 89 14.60 6.36 -3.24
N THR A 90 14.51 5.49 -2.23
CA THR A 90 15.40 5.57 -1.06
C THR A 90 16.47 4.49 -1.19
N VAL A 91 17.72 4.90 -1.07
CA VAL A 91 18.88 4.02 -1.26
C VAL A 91 19.90 4.20 -0.14
N ASP A 92 20.60 3.10 0.19
CA ASP A 92 21.93 3.19 0.80
C ASP A 92 22.94 3.11 -0.32
N TYR A 93 23.94 3.99 -0.31
CA TYR A 93 25.03 3.87 -1.26
C TYR A 93 26.38 4.10 -0.62
N THR A 94 27.37 3.39 -1.15
CA THR A 94 28.76 3.47 -0.76
C THR A 94 29.59 3.94 -1.94
N VAL A 95 30.41 4.95 -1.71
CA VAL A 95 31.34 5.49 -2.69
C VAL A 95 32.74 5.02 -2.31
N THR A 96 33.42 4.36 -3.24
CA THR A 96 34.77 3.82 -3.06
C THR A 96 35.67 4.29 -4.21
N PRO A 97 36.85 4.87 -3.94
CA PRO A 97 37.82 5.19 -4.98
C PRO A 97 38.29 3.95 -5.73
N PHE A 98 38.46 4.07 -7.02
CA PHE A 98 38.90 2.99 -7.91
C PHE A 98 40.28 3.29 -8.48
N GLY A 99 41.19 2.31 -8.45
CA GLY A 99 42.55 2.46 -8.93
C GLY A 99 43.40 3.48 -8.17
N ASP A 100 44.48 3.95 -8.79
CA ASP A 100 45.34 5.02 -8.27
C ASP A 100 44.80 6.40 -8.71
N HIS A 101 43.54 6.73 -8.31
CA HIS A 101 42.78 7.93 -8.71
C HIS A 101 42.11 7.91 -10.09
N ASP A 102 41.74 6.74 -10.59
CA ASP A 102 41.09 6.60 -11.91
C ASP A 102 39.57 6.89 -11.89
N GLY A 103 38.96 7.04 -10.72
CA GLY A 103 37.53 7.32 -10.57
C GLY A 103 36.91 6.76 -9.30
N LEU A 104 35.57 6.62 -9.30
CA LEU A 104 34.80 6.14 -8.18
C LEU A 104 33.92 4.95 -8.58
N ILE A 105 33.80 3.98 -7.68
CA ILE A 105 32.76 2.95 -7.69
C ILE A 105 31.65 3.40 -6.74
N ILE A 106 30.42 3.41 -7.23
CA ILE A 106 29.23 3.71 -6.44
C ILE A 106 28.40 2.44 -6.36
N GLU A 107 28.38 1.83 -5.18
CA GLU A 107 27.56 0.66 -4.87
C GLU A 107 26.24 1.13 -4.29
N ILE A 108 25.10 0.71 -4.88
CA ILE A 108 23.78 1.21 -4.52
C ILE A 108 22.91 0.05 -4.10
N GLN A 109 22.32 0.15 -2.92
CA GLN A 109 21.31 -0.77 -2.42
C GLN A 109 19.98 -0.03 -2.26
N PRO A 110 18.96 -0.32 -3.08
CA PRO A 110 17.63 0.23 -2.88
C PRO A 110 17.03 -0.36 -1.59
N ILE A 111 16.68 0.53 -0.64
CA ILE A 111 16.14 0.15 0.66
C ILE A 111 14.63 0.08 0.64
N ASP A 112 13.98 0.74 -0.30
CA ASP A 112 12.51 0.80 -0.38
C ASP A 112 11.87 -0.59 -0.23
N ARG A 113 12.50 -1.61 -0.79
CA ARG A 113 12.02 -2.99 -0.66
C ARG A 113 12.16 -3.53 0.77
N LEU A 114 13.31 -3.31 1.43
CA LEU A 114 13.56 -3.79 2.79
C LEU A 114 12.76 -3.01 3.82
N LEU A 115 12.70 -1.68 3.68
CA LEU A 115 11.86 -0.83 4.52
C LEU A 115 10.38 -1.17 4.35
N ARG A 116 9.94 -1.45 3.12
CA ARG A 116 8.58 -1.88 2.83
C ARG A 116 8.28 -3.21 3.49
N ILE A 117 9.15 -4.23 3.35
CA ILE A 117 8.99 -5.53 4.00
C ILE A 117 8.96 -5.38 5.52
N SER A 118 9.89 -4.62 6.11
CA SER A 118 9.92 -4.37 7.56
C SER A 118 8.67 -3.63 8.03
N ARG A 119 8.19 -2.65 7.27
CA ARG A 119 6.96 -1.90 7.56
C ARG A 119 5.72 -2.80 7.43
N GLU A 120 5.66 -3.65 6.42
CA GLU A 120 4.61 -4.65 6.22
C GLU A 120 4.60 -5.66 7.38
N GLU A 121 5.76 -6.16 7.82
CA GLU A 121 5.88 -7.07 8.95
C GLU A 121 5.48 -6.40 10.28
N MET A 122 5.93 -5.17 10.52
CA MET A 122 5.50 -4.38 11.70
C MET A 122 4.00 -4.14 11.72
N LEU A 123 3.44 -3.73 10.58
CA LEU A 123 2.00 -3.52 10.45
C LEU A 123 1.24 -4.83 10.70
N THR A 124 1.66 -5.93 10.09
CA THR A 124 1.02 -7.24 10.25
C THR A 124 1.05 -7.71 11.71
N THR A 125 2.20 -7.64 12.38
CA THR A 125 2.37 -8.05 13.78
C THR A 125 1.59 -7.16 14.74
N SER A 126 1.63 -5.84 14.54
CA SER A 126 0.86 -4.87 15.33
C SER A 126 -0.64 -5.10 15.17
N HIS A 127 -1.10 -5.40 13.95
CA HIS A 127 -2.51 -5.68 13.65
C HIS A 127 -3.00 -6.98 14.28
N GLU A 128 -2.22 -8.05 14.25
CA GLU A 128 -2.58 -9.30 14.91
C GLU A 128 -2.73 -9.12 16.44
N THR A 129 -1.79 -8.42 17.06
CA THR A 129 -1.84 -8.13 18.48
C THR A 129 -3.05 -7.25 18.84
N THR A 130 -3.27 -6.17 18.12
CA THR A 130 -4.41 -5.25 18.29
C THR A 130 -5.73 -5.99 18.05
N ARG A 131 -5.81 -6.82 17.02
CA ARG A 131 -6.99 -7.62 16.71
C ARG A 131 -7.33 -8.62 17.82
N ASN A 132 -6.33 -9.31 18.38
CA ASN A 132 -6.56 -10.25 19.48
C ASN A 132 -7.05 -9.54 20.74
N LEU A 133 -6.52 -8.35 21.04
CA LEU A 133 -7.01 -7.50 22.12
C LEU A 133 -8.45 -7.03 21.85
N VAL A 134 -8.73 -6.50 20.67
CA VAL A 134 -10.08 -6.04 20.28
C VAL A 134 -11.07 -7.20 20.30
N ARG A 135 -10.65 -8.41 19.88
CA ARG A 135 -11.50 -9.61 19.94
C ARG A 135 -11.85 -10.00 21.37
N GLY A 136 -10.89 -9.98 22.28
CA GLY A 136 -11.13 -10.22 23.71
C GLY A 136 -12.10 -9.20 24.29
N MET A 137 -11.81 -7.91 24.09
CA MET A 137 -12.66 -6.81 24.54
C MET A 137 -14.06 -6.84 23.92
N ALA A 138 -14.18 -7.23 22.65
CA ALA A 138 -15.48 -7.31 22.00
C ALA A 138 -16.41 -8.36 22.62
N HIS A 139 -15.88 -9.51 23.01
CA HIS A 139 -16.67 -10.50 23.76
C HIS A 139 -17.09 -9.96 25.11
N GLU A 140 -16.20 -9.26 25.80
CA GLU A 140 -16.50 -8.65 27.11
C GLU A 140 -17.48 -7.47 27.01
N ILE A 141 -17.53 -6.76 25.90
CA ILE A 141 -18.51 -5.68 25.63
C ILE A 141 -19.87 -6.25 25.21
N LYS A 142 -19.89 -7.29 24.36
CA LYS A 142 -21.14 -7.91 23.91
C LYS A 142 -21.96 -8.53 25.03
N ASN A 143 -21.28 -9.07 26.02
CA ASN A 143 -21.95 -9.71 27.19
C ASN A 143 -22.83 -8.72 27.96
N PRO A 144 -22.33 -7.56 28.48
CA PRO A 144 -23.16 -6.60 29.15
C PRO A 144 -24.23 -5.97 28.24
N LEU A 145 -23.92 -5.74 26.95
CA LEU A 145 -24.93 -5.25 26.01
C LEU A 145 -26.07 -6.23 25.81
N GLY A 146 -25.77 -7.55 25.76
CA GLY A 146 -26.79 -8.61 25.77
C GLY A 146 -27.65 -8.59 27.01
N GLY A 147 -27.06 -8.38 28.20
CA GLY A 147 -27.77 -8.22 29.46
C GLY A 147 -28.68 -7.00 29.48
N ILE A 148 -28.18 -5.83 29.07
CA ILE A 148 -28.96 -4.58 29.00
C ILE A 148 -30.14 -4.74 28.05
N ARG A 149 -29.92 -5.29 26.87
CA ARG A 149 -30.96 -5.58 25.86
C ARG A 149 -32.03 -6.51 26.42
N GLY A 150 -31.60 -7.63 27.07
CA GLY A 150 -32.51 -8.60 27.65
C GLY A 150 -33.35 -8.01 28.79
N ALA A 151 -32.75 -7.21 29.66
CA ALA A 151 -33.46 -6.52 30.75
C ALA A 151 -34.48 -5.50 30.18
N ALA A 152 -34.10 -4.71 29.16
CA ALA A 152 -35.01 -3.77 28.50
C ALA A 152 -36.18 -4.48 27.81
N GLN A 153 -35.95 -5.65 27.20
CA GLN A 153 -37.01 -6.46 26.60
C GLN A 153 -37.99 -7.02 27.62
N LEU A 154 -37.51 -7.47 28.78
CA LEU A 154 -38.39 -7.95 29.88
C LEU A 154 -39.18 -6.78 30.44
N LEU A 155 -38.54 -5.64 30.68
CA LEU A 155 -39.20 -4.44 31.19
C LEU A 155 -40.29 -3.95 30.22
N ALA A 156 -40.04 -3.95 28.90
CA ALA A 156 -41.03 -3.56 27.89
C ALA A 156 -42.31 -4.40 27.93
N ARG A 157 -42.22 -5.69 28.38
CA ARG A 157 -43.39 -6.59 28.52
C ARG A 157 -44.19 -6.33 29.77
N GLU A 158 -43.57 -5.82 30.79
CA GLU A 158 -44.20 -5.58 32.11
C GLU A 158 -44.76 -4.14 32.21
N LEU A 159 -44.37 -3.24 31.34
CA LEU A 159 -44.82 -1.85 31.40
C LEU A 159 -46.24 -1.67 30.85
N PRO A 160 -47.17 -1.11 31.67
CA PRO A 160 -48.57 -0.94 31.27
C PRO A 160 -48.81 0.26 30.34
N ASN A 161 -47.79 1.12 30.12
CA ASN A 161 -47.94 2.39 29.41
C ASN A 161 -47.07 2.40 28.14
N ALA A 162 -47.71 2.61 27.00
CA ALA A 162 -47.05 2.71 25.68
C ALA A 162 -45.95 3.79 25.65
N GLY A 163 -46.10 4.92 26.35
CA GLY A 163 -45.07 5.96 26.44
C GLY A 163 -43.80 5.53 27.16
N LEU A 164 -43.91 4.62 28.13
CA LEU A 164 -42.74 4.05 28.80
C LEU A 164 -42.06 2.95 27.97
N THR A 165 -42.81 2.27 27.12
CA THR A 165 -42.31 1.27 26.18
C THR A 165 -41.40 1.91 25.12
N GLU A 166 -41.61 3.17 24.77
CA GLU A 166 -40.74 3.92 23.88
C GLU A 166 -39.31 4.03 24.42
N TYR A 167 -39.13 4.30 25.70
CA TYR A 167 -37.79 4.35 26.33
C TYR A 167 -37.10 3.00 26.32
N THR A 168 -37.83 1.90 26.54
CA THR A 168 -37.23 0.56 26.46
C THR A 168 -36.82 0.20 25.03
N ASN A 169 -37.60 0.62 24.04
CA ASN A 169 -37.22 0.44 22.62
C ASN A 169 -35.95 1.22 22.27
N ILE A 170 -35.82 2.47 22.74
CA ILE A 170 -34.56 3.24 22.54
C ILE A 170 -33.36 2.51 23.16
N ILE A 171 -33.51 1.95 24.36
CA ILE A 171 -32.41 1.19 24.99
C ILE A 171 -32.06 -0.07 24.19
N ILE A 172 -33.06 -0.79 23.67
CA ILE A 172 -32.84 -1.96 22.81
C ILE A 172 -32.13 -1.58 21.53
N ASP A 173 -32.59 -0.54 20.84
CA ASP A 173 -32.03 -0.07 19.57
C ASP A 173 -30.58 0.40 19.75
N GLU A 174 -30.29 1.10 20.86
CA GLU A 174 -28.93 1.58 21.13
C GLU A 174 -27.99 0.44 21.53
N ALA A 175 -28.48 -0.56 22.28
CA ALA A 175 -27.71 -1.76 22.59
C ALA A 175 -27.40 -2.57 21.32
N ASP A 176 -28.36 -2.71 20.41
CA ASP A 176 -28.17 -3.37 19.11
C ASP A 176 -27.22 -2.56 18.20
N ARG A 177 -27.30 -1.22 18.23
CA ARG A 177 -26.38 -0.33 17.52
C ARG A 177 -24.94 -0.50 17.99
N LEU A 178 -24.72 -0.49 19.32
CA LEU A 178 -23.41 -0.71 19.93
C LEU A 178 -22.87 -2.12 19.62
N ARG A 179 -23.70 -3.14 19.67
CA ARG A 179 -23.32 -4.50 19.30
C ARG A 179 -22.88 -4.58 17.84
N ASN A 180 -23.63 -3.96 16.92
CA ASN A 180 -23.28 -3.90 15.50
C ASN A 180 -21.99 -3.11 15.26
N LEU A 181 -21.69 -2.08 16.08
CA LEU A 181 -20.44 -1.36 16.02
C LEU A 181 -19.27 -2.25 16.40
N VAL A 182 -19.41 -3.00 17.52
CA VAL A 182 -18.41 -3.98 17.97
C VAL A 182 -18.20 -5.09 16.94
N ASP A 183 -19.28 -5.58 16.30
CA ASP A 183 -19.17 -6.57 15.22
C ASP A 183 -18.41 -6.04 14.01
N ARG A 184 -18.64 -4.78 13.64
CA ARG A 184 -17.89 -4.11 12.58
C ARG A 184 -16.41 -3.92 12.92
N MET A 185 -16.07 -3.64 14.20
CA MET A 185 -14.68 -3.52 14.64
C MET A 185 -13.89 -4.84 14.51
N LEU A 186 -14.55 -5.97 14.71
CA LEU A 186 -13.94 -7.30 14.58
C LEU A 186 -13.71 -7.70 13.11
N GLY A 187 -14.41 -7.05 12.18
CA GLY A 187 -14.48 -7.49 10.79
C GLY A 187 -15.18 -8.85 10.63
N PRO A 188 -15.31 -9.35 9.41
CA PRO A 188 -15.87 -10.67 9.17
C PRO A 188 -14.98 -11.74 9.80
N ASN A 189 -15.56 -12.50 10.71
CA ASN A 189 -14.89 -13.54 11.48
C ASN A 189 -14.97 -14.92 10.79
N GLN A 190 -15.32 -14.92 9.49
CA GLN A 190 -15.47 -16.12 8.69
C GLN A 190 -14.17 -16.39 7.94
N LEU A 191 -13.84 -17.67 7.80
CA LEU A 191 -12.77 -18.07 6.90
C LEU A 191 -13.19 -17.73 5.45
N PRO A 192 -12.25 -17.28 4.59
CA PRO A 192 -12.57 -16.97 3.21
C PRO A 192 -13.19 -18.16 2.50
N LYS A 193 -14.27 -17.92 1.76
CA LYS A 193 -14.89 -18.90 0.88
C LYS A 193 -14.22 -18.82 -0.48
N TRP A 194 -13.12 -19.54 -0.63
CA TRP A 194 -12.33 -19.56 -1.84
C TRP A 194 -13.12 -20.07 -3.05
N GLN A 195 -13.20 -19.25 -4.07
CA GLN A 195 -13.83 -19.57 -5.34
C GLN A 195 -13.09 -18.91 -6.50
N SER A 196 -13.23 -19.47 -7.69
CA SER A 196 -12.75 -18.79 -8.89
C SER A 196 -13.62 -17.56 -9.16
N LEU A 197 -12.99 -16.39 -9.28
CA LEU A 197 -13.70 -15.13 -9.50
C LEU A 197 -12.98 -14.26 -10.53
N ASN A 198 -13.75 -13.45 -11.25
CA ASN A 198 -13.23 -12.36 -12.05
C ASN A 198 -13.23 -11.09 -11.21
N ILE A 199 -12.05 -10.51 -11.01
CA ILE A 199 -11.89 -9.29 -10.18
C ILE A 199 -12.72 -8.13 -10.72
N HIS A 200 -12.89 -8.02 -12.04
CA HIS A 200 -13.67 -6.95 -12.65
C HIS A 200 -15.15 -7.02 -12.26
N GLU A 201 -15.72 -8.21 -12.04
CA GLU A 201 -17.10 -8.33 -11.54
C GLU A 201 -17.25 -7.75 -10.13
N ALA A 202 -16.26 -7.95 -9.25
CA ALA A 202 -16.26 -7.37 -7.91
C ALA A 202 -16.14 -5.84 -7.98
N ILE A 203 -15.24 -5.32 -8.82
CA ILE A 203 -15.05 -3.89 -9.02
C ILE A 203 -16.30 -3.23 -9.62
N GLU A 204 -16.93 -3.84 -10.64
CA GLU A 204 -18.16 -3.33 -11.23
C GLU A 204 -19.34 -3.33 -10.25
N ARG A 205 -19.42 -4.32 -9.38
CA ARG A 205 -20.43 -4.35 -8.32
C ARG A 205 -20.27 -3.12 -7.40
N VAL A 206 -19.03 -2.82 -7.00
CA VAL A 206 -18.71 -1.63 -6.18
C VAL A 206 -19.00 -0.35 -6.94
N ALA A 207 -18.58 -0.23 -8.20
CA ALA A 207 -18.82 0.94 -9.02
C ALA A 207 -20.31 1.28 -9.14
N ASN A 208 -21.17 0.25 -9.32
CA ASN A 208 -22.63 0.43 -9.41
C ASN A 208 -23.24 0.88 -8.07
N ILE A 209 -22.75 0.35 -6.93
CA ILE A 209 -23.22 0.79 -5.61
C ILE A 209 -22.86 2.26 -5.39
N ILE A 210 -21.61 2.65 -5.63
CA ILE A 210 -21.12 4.01 -5.44
C ILE A 210 -21.85 5.00 -6.38
N LYS A 211 -22.09 4.60 -7.62
CA LYS A 211 -22.86 5.42 -8.56
C LYS A 211 -24.28 5.71 -8.03
N ALA A 212 -24.94 4.68 -7.47
CA ALA A 212 -26.26 4.85 -6.86
C ALA A 212 -26.22 5.73 -5.60
N GLU A 213 -25.21 5.59 -4.75
CA GLU A 213 -25.04 6.36 -3.50
C GLU A 213 -24.67 7.82 -3.77
N SER A 214 -23.86 8.10 -4.80
CA SER A 214 -23.41 9.46 -5.14
C SER A 214 -24.41 10.25 -5.99
N SER A 215 -25.53 9.66 -6.39
CA SER A 215 -26.53 10.31 -7.28
C SER A 215 -25.89 10.95 -8.52
N ASP A 216 -24.92 10.27 -9.14
CA ASP A 216 -24.14 10.75 -10.29
C ASP A 216 -23.29 12.01 -10.06
N ALA A 217 -23.12 12.47 -8.81
CA ALA A 217 -22.27 13.62 -8.49
C ALA A 217 -20.77 13.37 -8.73
N ILE A 218 -20.37 12.10 -8.84
CA ILE A 218 -18.97 11.69 -9.01
C ILE A 218 -18.83 10.86 -10.27
N LYS A 219 -17.84 11.18 -11.09
CA LYS A 219 -17.51 10.43 -12.31
C LYS A 219 -16.64 9.22 -11.98
N ILE A 220 -17.11 8.01 -12.32
CA ILE A 220 -16.31 6.79 -12.20
C ILE A 220 -15.69 6.47 -13.57
N VAL A 221 -14.34 6.47 -13.62
CA VAL A 221 -13.56 6.13 -14.81
C VAL A 221 -12.99 4.72 -14.67
N ARG A 222 -13.17 3.90 -15.69
CA ARG A 222 -12.72 2.52 -15.76
C ARG A 222 -11.51 2.39 -16.68
N ASP A 223 -10.45 1.76 -16.19
CA ASP A 223 -9.22 1.52 -16.94
C ASP A 223 -8.74 0.10 -16.63
N TYR A 224 -9.45 -0.88 -17.19
CA TYR A 224 -9.25 -2.29 -16.90
C TYR A 224 -8.33 -2.95 -17.91
N ASP A 225 -7.51 -3.86 -17.40
CA ASP A 225 -6.71 -4.77 -18.22
C ASP A 225 -7.54 -6.06 -18.46
N PRO A 226 -8.04 -6.28 -19.69
CA PRO A 226 -8.88 -7.43 -20.00
C PRO A 226 -8.12 -8.76 -19.99
N SER A 227 -6.79 -8.73 -19.94
CA SER A 227 -5.96 -9.93 -19.92
C SER A 227 -5.86 -10.60 -18.55
N ILE A 228 -6.43 -9.99 -17.50
CA ILE A 228 -6.40 -10.56 -16.15
C ILE A 228 -7.28 -11.81 -16.10
N PRO A 229 -6.70 -13.00 -15.85
CA PRO A 229 -7.48 -14.23 -15.74
C PRO A 229 -8.26 -14.28 -14.42
N ALA A 230 -9.17 -15.25 -14.32
CA ALA A 230 -9.86 -15.53 -13.07
C ALA A 230 -8.84 -15.91 -11.98
N MET A 231 -9.08 -15.42 -10.77
CA MET A 231 -8.24 -15.64 -9.60
C MET A 231 -9.03 -16.38 -8.50
N GLN A 232 -8.32 -16.98 -7.55
CA GLN A 232 -8.95 -17.56 -6.36
C GLN A 232 -9.16 -16.49 -5.30
N GLY A 233 -10.35 -16.42 -4.70
CA GLY A 233 -10.65 -15.47 -3.65
C GLY A 233 -12.09 -15.57 -3.15
N ASP A 234 -12.38 -14.85 -2.09
CA ASP A 234 -13.74 -14.65 -1.57
C ASP A 234 -14.32 -13.36 -2.15
N LYS A 235 -15.31 -13.52 -3.05
CA LYS A 235 -15.91 -12.40 -3.78
C LYS A 235 -16.53 -11.35 -2.85
N GLU A 236 -17.22 -11.79 -1.80
CA GLU A 236 -17.91 -10.88 -0.88
C GLU A 236 -16.91 -10.08 -0.03
N MET A 237 -15.83 -10.72 0.42
CA MET A 237 -14.75 -10.06 1.15
C MET A 237 -14.04 -9.02 0.29
N LEU A 238 -13.75 -9.34 -0.98
CA LEU A 238 -13.12 -8.40 -1.91
C LEU A 238 -14.04 -7.23 -2.23
N ILE A 239 -15.35 -7.47 -2.46
CA ILE A 239 -16.33 -6.40 -2.64
C ILE A 239 -16.36 -5.49 -1.41
N GLN A 240 -16.35 -6.04 -0.20
CA GLN A 240 -16.35 -5.26 1.02
C GLN A 240 -15.08 -4.40 1.17
N ALA A 241 -13.90 -4.97 0.91
CA ALA A 241 -12.64 -4.24 0.95
C ALA A 241 -12.63 -3.08 -0.04
N LEU A 242 -12.98 -3.35 -1.29
CA LEU A 242 -13.07 -2.36 -2.36
C LEU A 242 -14.11 -1.27 -2.03
N LEU A 243 -15.30 -1.66 -1.55
CA LEU A 243 -16.38 -0.74 -1.22
C LEU A 243 -15.97 0.24 -0.12
N ASN A 244 -15.28 -0.21 0.92
CA ASN A 244 -14.78 0.66 1.98
C ASN A 244 -13.83 1.73 1.43
N ILE A 245 -12.92 1.35 0.54
CA ILE A 245 -11.93 2.26 -0.03
C ILE A 245 -12.60 3.25 -0.99
N VAL A 246 -13.44 2.76 -1.91
CA VAL A 246 -14.11 3.61 -2.90
C VAL A 246 -15.12 4.55 -2.22
N ARG A 247 -15.80 4.09 -1.14
CA ARG A 247 -16.69 4.94 -0.35
C ARG A 247 -15.92 6.04 0.40
N ASN A 248 -14.71 5.74 0.90
CA ASN A 248 -13.84 6.77 1.48
C ASN A 248 -13.45 7.84 0.44
N ALA A 249 -13.11 7.42 -0.78
CA ALA A 249 -12.82 8.34 -1.88
C ALA A 249 -14.06 9.21 -2.22
N MET A 250 -15.24 8.59 -2.39
CA MET A 250 -16.49 9.28 -2.63
C MET A 250 -16.78 10.34 -1.56
N GLN A 251 -16.71 9.95 -0.30
CA GLN A 251 -16.98 10.86 0.82
C GLN A 251 -15.99 12.02 0.87
N ALA A 252 -14.68 11.78 0.60
CA ALA A 252 -13.67 12.83 0.56
C ALA A 252 -13.98 13.87 -0.54
N LEU A 253 -14.45 13.41 -1.70
CA LEU A 253 -14.83 14.28 -2.81
C LEU A 253 -16.09 15.11 -2.50
N LEU A 254 -17.09 14.50 -1.86
CA LEU A 254 -18.35 15.16 -1.50
C LEU A 254 -18.15 16.19 -0.37
N GLU A 255 -17.45 15.82 0.70
CA GLU A 255 -17.17 16.71 1.84
C GLU A 255 -16.33 17.94 1.44
N ALA A 256 -15.35 17.74 0.56
CA ALA A 256 -14.52 18.82 0.03
C ALA A 256 -15.20 19.61 -1.10
N ASN A 257 -16.43 19.25 -1.50
CA ASN A 257 -17.16 19.87 -2.61
C ASN A 257 -16.30 19.98 -3.89
N VAL A 258 -15.56 18.91 -4.22
CA VAL A 258 -14.65 18.90 -5.38
C VAL A 258 -15.44 19.03 -6.67
N VAL A 259 -15.21 20.11 -7.40
CA VAL A 259 -15.81 20.31 -8.73
C VAL A 259 -15.23 19.27 -9.69
N ASN A 260 -16.11 18.52 -10.37
CA ASN A 260 -15.72 17.39 -11.23
C ASN A 260 -14.96 16.28 -10.46
N GLY A 261 -15.49 15.82 -9.34
CA GLY A 261 -14.96 14.69 -8.60
C GLY A 261 -14.86 13.44 -9.48
N VAL A 262 -13.68 12.82 -9.50
CA VAL A 262 -13.39 11.63 -10.31
C VAL A 262 -12.82 10.54 -9.43
N ILE A 263 -13.34 9.32 -9.57
CA ILE A 263 -12.73 8.11 -9.03
C ILE A 263 -12.37 7.22 -10.22
N GLN A 264 -11.08 6.94 -10.39
CA GLN A 264 -10.57 6.03 -11.42
C GLN A 264 -10.31 4.66 -10.80
N LEU A 265 -10.89 3.62 -11.41
CA LEU A 265 -10.67 2.21 -11.07
C LEU A 265 -9.82 1.60 -12.18
N ARG A 266 -8.59 1.22 -11.82
CA ARG A 266 -7.61 0.69 -12.77
C ARG A 266 -7.17 -0.71 -12.35
N THR A 267 -7.00 -1.61 -13.31
CA THR A 267 -6.43 -2.93 -13.07
C THR A 267 -5.24 -3.19 -13.98
N ARG A 268 -4.20 -3.85 -13.47
CA ARG A 268 -3.01 -4.25 -14.23
C ARG A 268 -2.46 -5.57 -13.72
N ILE A 269 -1.82 -6.33 -14.60
CA ILE A 269 -0.99 -7.46 -14.19
C ILE A 269 0.40 -6.96 -13.84
N GLN A 270 0.92 -7.41 -12.71
CA GLN A 270 2.32 -7.20 -12.35
C GLN A 270 3.00 -8.55 -12.14
N ARG A 271 4.21 -8.68 -12.72
CA ARG A 271 5.01 -9.91 -12.66
C ARG A 271 6.13 -9.76 -11.67
N GLN A 272 6.59 -10.89 -11.12
CA GLN A 272 7.77 -10.96 -10.26
C GLN A 272 7.68 -9.99 -9.07
N PHE A 273 6.58 -10.05 -8.33
CA PHE A 273 6.32 -9.16 -7.20
C PHE A 273 6.46 -9.89 -5.86
N THR A 274 7.04 -9.24 -4.86
CA THR A 274 7.19 -9.80 -3.52
C THR A 274 6.24 -9.12 -2.56
N ILE A 275 5.42 -9.90 -1.84
CA ILE A 275 4.59 -9.44 -0.72
C ILE A 275 5.17 -10.06 0.55
N GLY A 276 5.61 -9.22 1.50
CA GLY A 276 6.36 -9.69 2.66
C GLY A 276 7.60 -10.48 2.23
N ARG A 277 7.70 -11.74 2.67
CA ARG A 277 8.80 -12.65 2.31
C ARG A 277 8.47 -13.55 1.12
N LYS A 278 7.23 -13.56 0.65
CA LYS A 278 6.78 -14.46 -0.41
C LYS A 278 6.87 -13.80 -1.78
N HIS A 279 7.55 -14.46 -2.70
CA HIS A 279 7.65 -14.05 -4.09
C HIS A 279 6.47 -14.63 -4.87
N HIS A 280 5.80 -13.78 -5.66
CA HIS A 280 4.66 -14.14 -6.49
C HIS A 280 5.00 -13.90 -7.96
N PRO A 281 4.92 -14.92 -8.82
CA PRO A 281 5.19 -14.76 -10.25
C PRO A 281 4.22 -13.78 -10.92
N LEU A 282 2.98 -13.76 -10.44
CA LEU A 282 1.90 -12.96 -11.01
C LEU A 282 0.98 -12.43 -9.92
N ILE A 283 0.69 -11.14 -9.97
CA ILE A 283 -0.30 -10.49 -9.12
C ILE A 283 -1.26 -9.64 -9.95
N CYS A 284 -2.49 -9.54 -9.47
CA CYS A 284 -3.46 -8.55 -9.91
C CYS A 284 -3.28 -7.28 -9.07
N ARG A 285 -2.94 -6.18 -9.72
CA ARG A 285 -2.89 -4.86 -9.12
C ARG A 285 -4.19 -4.12 -9.42
N VAL A 286 -4.85 -3.62 -8.37
CA VAL A 286 -6.05 -2.79 -8.47
C VAL A 286 -5.73 -1.42 -7.86
N ASP A 287 -5.77 -0.36 -8.67
CA ASP A 287 -5.62 1.01 -8.22
C ASP A 287 -6.99 1.69 -8.12
N ILE A 288 -7.24 2.35 -7.01
CA ILE A 288 -8.38 3.23 -6.78
C ILE A 288 -7.79 4.63 -6.59
N ILE A 289 -8.07 5.54 -7.55
CA ILE A 289 -7.45 6.85 -7.61
C ILE A 289 -8.56 7.90 -7.59
N ASP A 290 -8.48 8.85 -6.67
CA ASP A 290 -9.37 10.00 -6.61
C ASP A 290 -8.61 11.32 -6.75
N ASN A 291 -9.33 12.37 -7.17
CA ASN A 291 -8.85 13.74 -7.27
C ASN A 291 -9.27 14.61 -6.08
N GLY A 292 -9.39 14.01 -4.92
CA GLY A 292 -9.81 14.65 -3.68
C GLY A 292 -8.73 15.51 -3.02
N PRO A 293 -9.01 16.04 -1.82
CA PRO A 293 -8.12 16.96 -1.11
C PRO A 293 -6.81 16.31 -0.64
N GLY A 294 -6.70 14.99 -0.72
CA GLY A 294 -5.57 14.23 -0.17
C GLY A 294 -5.79 13.84 1.29
N ILE A 295 -4.84 13.08 1.81
CA ILE A 295 -4.78 12.65 3.21
C ILE A 295 -3.66 13.44 3.88
N PRO A 296 -3.89 14.08 5.05
CA PRO A 296 -2.87 14.81 5.77
C PRO A 296 -1.65 13.93 6.11
N SER A 297 -0.45 14.51 6.00
CA SER A 297 0.81 13.78 6.18
C SER A 297 1.02 13.21 7.59
N ASP A 298 0.42 13.82 8.60
CA ASP A 298 0.46 13.41 10.00
C ASP A 298 -0.33 12.12 10.29
N ILE A 299 -1.34 11.82 9.46
CA ILE A 299 -2.17 10.63 9.63
C ILE A 299 -1.92 9.54 8.58
N ILE A 300 -1.29 9.84 7.44
CA ILE A 300 -1.14 8.90 6.32
C ILE A 300 -0.44 7.60 6.73
N GLU A 301 0.53 7.69 7.65
CA GLU A 301 1.24 6.52 8.15
C GLU A 301 0.37 5.62 9.03
N ASN A 302 -0.68 6.18 9.59
CA ASN A 302 -1.53 5.54 10.59
C ASN A 302 -2.96 5.25 10.09
N ILE A 303 -3.27 5.52 8.81
CA ILE A 303 -4.65 5.38 8.27
C ILE A 303 -5.22 3.97 8.34
N PHE A 304 -4.36 2.96 8.48
CA PHE A 304 -4.78 1.56 8.62
C PHE A 304 -4.95 1.11 10.07
N TYR A 305 -4.56 1.94 11.06
CA TYR A 305 -4.83 1.62 12.47
C TYR A 305 -6.30 1.84 12.83
N PRO A 306 -6.88 1.00 13.70
CA PRO A 306 -8.26 1.16 14.13
C PRO A 306 -8.52 2.52 14.77
N MET A 307 -9.70 3.09 14.56
CA MET A 307 -10.16 4.35 15.14
C MET A 307 -9.40 5.61 14.68
N ILE A 308 -8.49 5.49 13.72
CA ILE A 308 -7.86 6.63 13.09
C ILE A 308 -8.74 7.10 11.96
N SER A 309 -9.24 8.33 12.06
CA SER A 309 -10.08 8.97 11.06
C SER A 309 -9.72 10.43 10.94
N GLY A 310 -9.54 10.91 9.73
CA GLY A 310 -9.44 12.35 9.46
C GLY A 310 -10.79 13.07 9.44
N ARG A 311 -11.89 12.36 9.79
CA ARG A 311 -13.28 12.87 9.74
C ARG A 311 -13.94 12.76 11.10
N ALA A 312 -14.73 13.77 11.46
CA ALA A 312 -15.45 13.81 12.75
C ALA A 312 -16.47 12.67 12.91
N GLU A 313 -17.13 12.26 11.83
CA GLU A 313 -18.14 11.20 11.83
C GLU A 313 -17.58 9.82 11.39
N GLY A 314 -16.32 9.77 11.03
CA GLY A 314 -15.66 8.54 10.57
C GLY A 314 -15.35 7.59 11.72
N THR A 315 -15.76 6.32 11.62
CA THR A 315 -15.45 5.29 12.64
C THR A 315 -13.97 4.90 12.66
N GLY A 316 -13.18 5.25 11.64
CA GLY A 316 -11.79 4.84 11.48
C GLY A 316 -11.57 3.34 11.31
N LEU A 317 -12.62 2.56 11.00
CA LEU A 317 -12.57 1.10 10.90
C LEU A 317 -12.53 0.58 9.46
N GLY A 318 -12.99 1.36 8.50
CA GLY A 318 -13.16 0.92 7.10
C GLY A 318 -11.85 0.46 6.47
N LEU A 319 -10.78 1.24 6.58
CA LEU A 319 -9.47 0.91 6.01
C LEU A 319 -8.79 -0.26 6.74
N THR A 320 -8.93 -0.34 8.05
CA THR A 320 -8.44 -1.47 8.87
C THR A 320 -9.10 -2.78 8.43
N ILE A 321 -10.43 -2.76 8.21
CA ILE A 321 -11.17 -3.92 7.70
C ILE A 321 -10.69 -4.27 6.30
N SER A 322 -10.53 -3.29 5.40
CA SER A 322 -10.04 -3.53 4.04
C SER A 322 -8.66 -4.17 4.05
N GLN A 323 -7.74 -3.67 4.86
CA GLN A 323 -6.40 -4.24 4.99
C GLN A 323 -6.47 -5.69 5.47
N HIS A 324 -7.31 -5.98 6.47
CA HIS A 324 -7.50 -7.34 6.96
C HIS A 324 -8.03 -8.29 5.89
N LEU A 325 -9.06 -7.87 5.13
CA LEU A 325 -9.66 -8.69 4.08
C LEU A 325 -8.67 -8.97 2.95
N ILE A 326 -7.87 -7.97 2.56
CA ILE A 326 -6.82 -8.14 1.55
C ILE A 326 -5.70 -9.05 2.07
N HIS A 327 -5.31 -8.91 3.34
CA HIS A 327 -4.33 -9.81 3.95
C HIS A 327 -4.81 -11.27 4.04
N GLN A 328 -6.11 -11.52 4.28
CA GLN A 328 -6.69 -12.87 4.21
C GLN A 328 -6.58 -13.50 2.81
N HIS A 329 -6.42 -12.67 1.76
CA HIS A 329 -6.12 -13.10 0.40
C HIS A 329 -4.61 -13.15 0.09
N ASN A 330 -3.74 -13.11 1.12
CA ASN A 330 -2.29 -12.99 1.00
C ASN A 330 -1.86 -11.76 0.18
N GLY A 331 -2.72 -10.76 0.12
CA GLY A 331 -2.51 -9.51 -0.60
C GLY A 331 -1.93 -8.40 0.27
N LEU A 332 -1.60 -7.30 -0.38
CA LEU A 332 -1.09 -6.08 0.22
C LEU A 332 -1.95 -4.89 -0.20
N ILE A 333 -2.09 -3.91 0.69
CA ILE A 333 -2.70 -2.61 0.39
C ILE A 333 -1.73 -1.50 0.71
N GLU A 334 -1.55 -0.57 -0.23
CA GLU A 334 -0.72 0.62 -0.08
C GLU A 334 -1.54 1.89 -0.34
N CYS A 335 -1.13 3.00 0.26
CA CYS A 335 -1.71 4.31 0.04
C CYS A 335 -0.63 5.33 -0.28
N GLN A 336 -0.87 6.12 -1.32
CA GLN A 336 -0.09 7.30 -1.67
C GLN A 336 -1.06 8.45 -1.83
N SER A 337 -0.79 9.59 -1.19
CA SER A 337 -1.71 10.71 -1.23
C SER A 337 -0.98 12.04 -1.30
N GLU A 338 -1.43 12.85 -2.24
CA GLU A 338 -1.05 14.25 -2.42
C GLU A 338 -2.34 15.05 -2.65
N PRO A 339 -2.38 16.34 -2.35
CA PRO A 339 -3.53 17.17 -2.71
C PRO A 339 -3.87 17.07 -4.19
N GLY A 340 -5.12 16.70 -4.49
CA GLY A 340 -5.58 16.45 -5.86
C GLY A 340 -5.37 15.03 -6.38
N LYS A 341 -4.73 14.14 -5.61
CA LYS A 341 -4.52 12.76 -6.03
C LYS A 341 -4.26 11.82 -4.86
N THR A 342 -5.27 11.06 -4.47
CA THR A 342 -5.09 9.93 -3.55
C THR A 342 -5.17 8.63 -4.34
N ARG A 343 -4.25 7.72 -4.08
CA ARG A 343 -4.21 6.39 -4.69
C ARG A 343 -4.12 5.33 -3.63
N PHE A 344 -5.08 4.43 -3.61
CA PHE A 344 -4.99 3.15 -2.93
C PHE A 344 -4.67 2.06 -3.94
N THR A 345 -3.66 1.26 -3.67
CA THR A 345 -3.24 0.14 -4.52
C THR A 345 -3.38 -1.17 -3.76
N LEU A 346 -4.13 -2.10 -4.32
CA LEU A 346 -4.29 -3.46 -3.82
C LEU A 346 -3.48 -4.41 -4.70
N TYR A 347 -2.68 -5.26 -4.07
CA TYR A 347 -1.90 -6.31 -4.73
C TYR A 347 -2.46 -7.65 -4.30
N LEU A 348 -3.01 -8.40 -5.23
CA LEU A 348 -3.69 -9.68 -4.98
C LEU A 348 -2.95 -10.79 -5.74
N PRO A 349 -2.37 -11.81 -5.04
CA PRO A 349 -1.74 -12.95 -5.68
C PRO A 349 -2.71 -13.72 -6.56
N MET A 350 -2.24 -14.13 -7.73
CA MET A 350 -3.05 -14.87 -8.71
C MET A 350 -2.72 -16.36 -8.74
N GLU A 351 -1.88 -16.83 -7.80
CA GLU A 351 -1.54 -18.25 -7.71
C GLU A 351 -2.76 -19.08 -7.30
N ALA A 352 -2.97 -20.20 -7.97
CA ALA A 352 -3.83 -21.25 -7.43
C ALA A 352 -3.17 -21.74 -6.13
N GLN A 353 -3.88 -21.66 -4.99
CA GLN A 353 -3.44 -22.40 -3.81
C GLN A 353 -3.49 -23.88 -4.18
N HIS A 354 -2.32 -24.49 -4.42
CA HIS A 354 -2.23 -25.93 -4.30
C HIS A 354 -2.53 -26.23 -2.83
N ALA A 355 -3.66 -26.84 -2.56
CA ALA A 355 -3.94 -27.42 -1.27
C ALA A 355 -2.74 -28.34 -0.96
N GLU A 356 -1.94 -27.99 0.02
CA GLU A 356 -1.05 -28.93 0.65
C GLU A 356 -1.93 -30.05 1.22
N VAL A 357 -1.82 -31.24 0.59
CA VAL A 357 -2.43 -32.48 1.03
C VAL A 357 -1.65 -33.01 2.22
#